data_2b5b6aed76c54074d3986ba163bf99ae
#
_entry.id   2b5b6aed76c54074d3986ba163bf99ae
#
_cell.length_a   1.000
_cell.length_b   1.000
_cell.length_c   1.000
_cell.angle_alpha   90.00
_cell.angle_beta   90.00
_cell.angle_gamma   90.00
#
_symmetry.space_group_name_H-M   'P 1'
#
loop_
_entity.id
_entity.type
_entity.pdbx_description
1 polymer ?
#
loop_
_entity_poly.entity_id
_entity_poly.type
_entity_poly.pdbx_seq_one_letter_code
_entity_poly.pdbx_strand_id
1 'polypeptide(L)'
;EIINESKETISLYPYAQITRNKIPDDIQNFYISHEGFIGVFDEELKEDDYDDIEDKKINREADNGWFGITDKYWLTAIVPPKNENFKSSFLYKNGFKANYILNNPIIVEASSKNKNEIKIFAAAKEVETIDNYAADYKINKFDLVIDWGWFYFFTKPLFFVIDYLFKFSGNFGIAIVLITLAIRILFFPLANYSFKSMAKMKALQPEMVRLKDVHKDDKVKLQQEMMALYKKEKVNPASGCLPVLIQIPFFFAIYKMLFISLEMRH
;
A
#
# COMPACT_ATOMS: atom_id res chain seq x y z
N GLU A 1 -10.51 -34.23 -2.26
CA GLU A 1 -10.86 -35.34 -3.17
C GLU A 1 -12.34 -35.67 -3.01
N ILE A 2 -13.04 -35.83 -4.13
CA ILE A 2 -14.45 -36.19 -4.17
C ILE A 2 -14.53 -37.55 -4.78
N ILE A 3 -15.14 -38.51 -4.10
CA ILE A 3 -15.34 -39.91 -4.55
C ILE A 3 -16.84 -40.10 -4.74
N ASN A 4 -17.25 -40.41 -5.97
CA ASN A 4 -18.62 -40.70 -6.30
C ASN A 4 -18.80 -42.24 -6.39
N GLU A 5 -19.38 -42.82 -5.37
CA GLU A 5 -19.66 -44.26 -5.32
C GLU A 5 -21.05 -44.60 -5.88
N SER A 6 -21.81 -43.62 -6.32
CA SER A 6 -23.14 -43.83 -6.89
C SER A 6 -23.10 -44.24 -8.34
N LYS A 7 -24.26 -44.64 -8.88
CA LYS A 7 -24.43 -45.01 -10.30
C LYS A 7 -24.77 -43.81 -11.19
N GLU A 8 -24.84 -42.61 -10.60
CA GLU A 8 -25.25 -41.37 -11.29
C GLU A 8 -24.13 -40.37 -11.29
N THR A 9 -24.08 -39.54 -12.31
CA THR A 9 -23.16 -38.39 -12.37
C THR A 9 -23.63 -37.30 -11.44
N ILE A 10 -22.73 -36.73 -10.62
CA ILE A 10 -23.04 -35.64 -9.70
C ILE A 10 -22.33 -34.36 -10.14
N SER A 11 -23.01 -33.23 -9.93
CA SER A 11 -22.46 -31.88 -10.17
C SER A 11 -22.32 -31.17 -8.84
N LEU A 12 -21.13 -30.64 -8.54
CA LEU A 12 -20.82 -29.99 -7.29
C LEU A 12 -20.20 -28.62 -7.55
N TYR A 13 -20.59 -27.65 -6.73
CA TYR A 13 -20.01 -26.31 -6.73
C TYR A 13 -19.11 -26.14 -5.50
N PRO A 14 -17.79 -26.13 -5.65
CA PRO A 14 -16.90 -25.82 -4.56
C PRO A 14 -17.21 -24.44 -3.98
N TYR A 15 -17.31 -24.39 -2.66
CA TYR A 15 -17.65 -23.19 -1.90
C TYR A 15 -16.70 -23.00 -0.73
N ALA A 16 -16.31 -21.76 -0.46
CA ALA A 16 -15.57 -21.40 0.73
C ALA A 16 -16.07 -20.05 1.26
N GLN A 17 -15.94 -19.84 2.57
CA GLN A 17 -16.35 -18.61 3.22
C GLN A 17 -15.36 -18.21 4.31
N ILE A 18 -15.01 -16.93 4.32
CA ILE A 18 -14.39 -16.27 5.47
C ILE A 18 -15.46 -15.47 6.17
N THR A 19 -15.56 -15.61 7.48
CA THR A 19 -16.52 -14.85 8.29
C THR A 19 -15.77 -14.08 9.37
N ARG A 20 -16.15 -12.81 9.53
CA ARG A 20 -15.71 -11.93 10.60
C ARG A 20 -16.93 -11.38 11.34
N ASN A 21 -17.01 -11.63 12.63
CA ASN A 21 -18.21 -11.31 13.40
C ASN A 21 -18.39 -9.81 13.65
N LYS A 22 -17.31 -9.06 13.84
CA LYS A 22 -17.34 -7.63 14.11
C LYS A 22 -16.14 -6.92 13.51
N ILE A 23 -16.28 -5.62 13.29
CA ILE A 23 -15.18 -4.71 12.96
C ILE A 23 -14.17 -4.72 14.12
N PRO A 24 -12.85 -4.69 13.87
CA PRO A 24 -11.85 -4.53 14.91
C PRO A 24 -12.07 -3.24 15.71
N ASP A 25 -11.90 -3.33 17.03
CA ASP A 25 -12.09 -2.16 17.92
C ASP A 25 -10.96 -1.11 17.76
N ASP A 26 -9.85 -1.47 17.11
CA ASP A 26 -8.66 -0.67 16.89
C ASP A 26 -8.49 -0.18 15.43
N ILE A 27 -9.54 -0.27 14.62
CA ILE A 27 -9.50 0.33 13.28
C ILE A 27 -9.19 1.81 13.40
N GLN A 28 -8.07 2.17 12.82
CA GLN A 28 -7.72 3.56 12.66
C GLN A 28 -8.29 4.02 11.31
N ASN A 29 -9.41 4.72 11.34
CA ASN A 29 -10.01 5.40 10.18
C ASN A 29 -9.09 6.48 9.56
N PHE A 30 -7.79 6.27 9.64
CA PHE A 30 -6.79 7.06 8.95
C PHE A 30 -6.48 6.36 7.62
N TYR A 31 -6.58 7.09 6.53
CA TYR A 31 -6.23 6.71 5.14
C TYR A 31 -4.79 6.17 4.95
N ILE A 32 -4.20 5.61 6.00
CA ILE A 32 -2.80 5.17 6.00
C ILE A 32 -2.68 3.70 5.64
N SER A 33 -3.66 2.88 6.01
CA SER A 33 -3.65 1.44 5.75
C SER A 33 -5.07 0.97 5.51
N HIS A 34 -5.28 0.21 4.44
CA HIS A 34 -6.56 -0.42 4.17
C HIS A 34 -6.80 -1.57 5.16
N GLU A 35 -7.98 -1.56 5.79
CA GLU A 35 -8.51 -2.62 6.64
C GLU A 35 -9.94 -2.91 6.21
N GLY A 36 -10.22 -4.14 5.75
CA GLY A 36 -11.51 -4.50 5.19
C GLY A 36 -11.40 -5.66 4.22
N PHE A 37 -12.17 -5.60 3.16
CA PHE A 37 -12.13 -6.59 2.09
C PHE A 37 -11.09 -6.20 1.04
N ILE A 38 -10.29 -7.17 0.62
CA ILE A 38 -9.21 -6.96 -0.34
C ILE A 38 -9.17 -8.14 -1.31
N GLY A 39 -8.77 -7.89 -2.53
CA GLY A 39 -8.51 -8.97 -3.49
C GLY A 39 -7.93 -8.47 -4.80
N VAL A 40 -7.28 -9.38 -5.51
CA VAL A 40 -6.85 -9.18 -6.89
C VAL A 40 -7.75 -10.03 -7.79
N PHE A 41 -8.36 -9.39 -8.78
CA PHE A 41 -9.27 -9.98 -9.75
C PHE A 41 -8.74 -9.67 -11.14
N ASP A 42 -8.27 -10.68 -11.87
CA ASP A 42 -7.69 -10.53 -13.22
C ASP A 42 -6.69 -9.37 -13.32
N GLU A 43 -5.67 -9.35 -12.45
CA GLU A 43 -4.61 -8.34 -12.37
C GLU A 43 -4.99 -7.02 -11.68
N GLU A 44 -6.24 -6.80 -11.32
CA GLU A 44 -6.70 -5.56 -10.71
C GLU A 44 -6.89 -5.72 -9.19
N LEU A 45 -6.22 -4.86 -8.39
CA LEU A 45 -6.44 -4.79 -6.95
C LEU A 45 -7.76 -4.06 -6.68
N LYS A 46 -8.59 -4.64 -5.81
CA LYS A 46 -9.83 -4.06 -5.30
C LYS A 46 -9.79 -4.06 -3.78
N GLU A 47 -10.15 -2.94 -3.23
CA GLU A 47 -10.24 -2.69 -1.79
C GLU A 47 -11.62 -2.13 -1.50
N ASP A 48 -12.31 -2.69 -0.50
CA ASP A 48 -13.63 -2.25 -0.06
C ASP A 48 -13.64 -2.15 1.46
N ASP A 49 -14.00 -1.00 1.98
CA ASP A 49 -14.10 -0.76 3.40
C ASP A 49 -15.28 -1.51 4.03
N TYR A 50 -15.27 -1.71 5.35
CA TYR A 50 -16.36 -2.37 6.06
C TYR A 50 -17.68 -1.63 5.86
N ASP A 51 -17.68 -0.30 5.88
CA ASP A 51 -18.86 0.54 5.70
C ASP A 51 -19.51 0.32 4.32
N ASP A 52 -18.68 0.20 3.26
CA ASP A 52 -19.18 -0.10 1.91
C ASP A 52 -19.95 -1.43 1.85
N ILE A 53 -19.50 -2.42 2.62
CA ILE A 53 -20.07 -3.76 2.64
C ILE A 53 -21.31 -3.83 3.54
N GLU A 54 -21.42 -2.99 4.56
CA GLU A 54 -22.67 -2.86 5.34
C GLU A 54 -23.80 -2.30 4.48
N ASP A 55 -23.49 -1.33 3.63
CA ASP A 55 -24.46 -0.67 2.78
C ASP A 55 -24.94 -1.52 1.61
N LYS A 56 -24.06 -2.31 1.01
CA LYS A 56 -24.35 -3.09 -0.17
C LYS A 56 -23.53 -4.37 -0.30
N LYS A 57 -24.15 -5.40 -0.87
CA LYS A 57 -23.43 -6.60 -1.31
C LYS A 57 -22.60 -6.27 -2.56
N ILE A 58 -21.31 -6.65 -2.55
CA ILE A 58 -20.42 -6.53 -3.70
C ILE A 58 -20.15 -7.92 -4.26
N ASN A 59 -20.36 -8.10 -5.57
CA ASN A 59 -20.04 -9.33 -6.28
C ASN A 59 -18.98 -9.05 -7.35
N ARG A 60 -18.02 -9.98 -7.50
CA ARG A 60 -17.01 -9.94 -8.54
C ARG A 60 -16.83 -11.33 -9.16
N GLU A 61 -16.50 -11.36 -10.44
CA GLU A 61 -16.13 -12.57 -11.17
C GLU A 61 -14.74 -12.38 -11.74
N ALA A 62 -13.94 -13.46 -11.76
CA ALA A 62 -12.60 -13.45 -12.34
C ALA A 62 -12.17 -14.87 -12.70
N ASP A 63 -11.20 -14.96 -13.61
CA ASP A 63 -10.58 -16.23 -13.99
C ASP A 63 -9.35 -16.55 -13.14
N ASN A 64 -8.71 -15.51 -12.60
CA ASN A 64 -7.52 -15.62 -11.76
C ASN A 64 -7.55 -14.57 -10.64
N GLY A 65 -6.94 -14.91 -9.50
CA GLY A 65 -6.81 -13.97 -8.41
C GLY A 65 -6.86 -14.59 -7.04
N TRP A 66 -7.06 -13.75 -6.07
CA TRP A 66 -7.26 -14.09 -4.66
C TRP A 66 -8.06 -12.99 -3.99
N PHE A 67 -8.72 -13.29 -2.89
CA PHE A 67 -9.44 -12.28 -2.11
C PHE A 67 -9.66 -12.73 -0.68
N GLY A 68 -9.94 -11.78 0.19
CA GLY A 68 -10.16 -12.07 1.60
C GLY A 68 -10.51 -10.87 2.44
N ILE A 69 -10.22 -10.97 3.73
CA ILE A 69 -10.39 -9.91 4.72
C ILE A 69 -9.02 -9.62 5.33
N THR A 70 -8.65 -8.36 5.36
CA THR A 70 -7.38 -7.88 5.91
C THR A 70 -7.60 -6.91 7.06
N ASP A 71 -6.79 -7.05 8.08
CA ASP A 71 -6.58 -6.06 9.13
C ASP A 71 -5.18 -5.47 8.97
N LYS A 72 -4.80 -4.57 9.88
CA LYS A 72 -3.48 -3.95 9.86
C LYS A 72 -2.33 -4.95 9.72
N TYR A 73 -2.35 -6.06 10.48
CA TYR A 73 -1.27 -7.06 10.54
C TYR A 73 -1.70 -8.47 10.18
N TRP A 74 -2.97 -8.72 9.97
CA TRP A 74 -3.50 -10.06 9.72
C TRP A 74 -4.23 -10.13 8.39
N LEU A 75 -4.13 -11.29 7.76
CA LEU A 75 -4.84 -11.60 6.53
C LEU A 75 -5.51 -12.96 6.65
N THR A 76 -6.75 -13.05 6.20
CA THR A 76 -7.37 -14.32 5.83
C THR A 76 -7.81 -14.22 4.38
N ALA A 77 -7.27 -15.06 3.51
CA ALA A 77 -7.53 -15.01 2.07
C ALA A 77 -7.85 -16.38 1.49
N ILE A 78 -8.69 -16.38 0.47
CA ILE A 78 -9.02 -17.52 -0.40
C ILE A 78 -8.27 -17.31 -1.71
N VAL A 79 -7.54 -18.35 -2.16
CA VAL A 79 -6.90 -18.41 -3.46
C VAL A 79 -7.57 -19.52 -4.28
N PRO A 80 -8.44 -19.14 -5.23
CA PRO A 80 -9.08 -20.09 -6.14
C PRO A 80 -8.08 -20.87 -6.99
N PRO A 81 -8.48 -21.98 -7.60
CA PRO A 81 -7.69 -22.64 -8.63
C PRO A 81 -7.41 -21.69 -9.80
N LYS A 82 -6.26 -21.88 -10.46
CA LYS A 82 -5.89 -21.04 -11.60
C LYS A 82 -6.70 -21.40 -12.85
N ASN A 83 -7.01 -20.36 -13.64
CA ASN A 83 -7.74 -20.50 -14.90
C ASN A 83 -9.13 -21.14 -14.75
N GLU A 84 -9.73 -20.98 -13.59
CA GLU A 84 -11.09 -21.42 -13.33
C GLU A 84 -11.93 -20.21 -12.94
N ASN A 85 -12.98 -19.93 -13.72
CA ASN A 85 -13.85 -18.80 -13.45
C ASN A 85 -14.58 -18.99 -12.12
N PHE A 86 -14.45 -18.00 -11.24
CA PHE A 86 -15.06 -18.00 -9.92
C PHE A 86 -15.84 -16.71 -9.65
N LYS A 87 -16.79 -16.80 -8.75
CA LYS A 87 -17.52 -15.67 -8.17
C LYS A 87 -17.08 -15.47 -6.73
N SER A 88 -16.79 -14.21 -6.39
CA SER A 88 -16.69 -13.76 -5.03
C SER A 88 -17.89 -12.89 -4.66
N SER A 89 -18.24 -12.89 -3.38
CA SER A 89 -19.32 -12.06 -2.88
C SER A 89 -18.99 -11.58 -1.47
N PHE A 90 -18.90 -10.26 -1.32
CA PHE A 90 -18.70 -9.59 -0.06
C PHE A 90 -20.03 -9.04 0.45
N LEU A 91 -20.38 -9.37 1.68
CA LEU A 91 -21.65 -8.96 2.25
C LEU A 91 -21.61 -8.94 3.79
N TYR A 92 -22.48 -8.12 4.36
CA TYR A 92 -22.79 -8.13 5.79
C TYR A 92 -24.13 -8.84 6.06
N LYS A 93 -24.09 -9.91 6.84
CA LYS A 93 -25.28 -10.61 7.33
C LYS A 93 -24.93 -11.33 8.63
N ASN A 94 -25.26 -10.73 9.76
CA ASN A 94 -24.83 -11.22 11.07
C ASN A 94 -23.29 -11.40 11.14
N GLY A 95 -22.56 -10.41 10.63
CA GLY A 95 -21.11 -10.42 10.43
C GLY A 95 -20.71 -10.28 8.95
N PHE A 96 -19.48 -9.90 8.75
CA PHE A 96 -18.86 -9.71 7.43
C PHE A 96 -18.48 -11.05 6.82
N LYS A 97 -18.76 -11.25 5.55
CA LYS A 97 -18.54 -12.51 4.84
C LYS A 97 -17.91 -12.28 3.49
N ALA A 98 -16.80 -12.99 3.24
CA ALA A 98 -16.21 -13.13 1.92
C ALA A 98 -16.45 -14.55 1.42
N ASN A 99 -17.30 -14.69 0.41
CA ASN A 99 -17.71 -15.97 -0.14
C ASN A 99 -17.01 -16.23 -1.48
N TYR A 100 -16.63 -17.46 -1.67
CA TYR A 100 -16.15 -18.03 -2.93
C TYR A 100 -17.14 -19.06 -3.44
N ILE A 101 -17.38 -19.09 -4.71
CA ILE A 101 -18.03 -20.20 -5.42
C ILE A 101 -17.45 -20.35 -6.81
N LEU A 102 -17.17 -21.56 -7.23
CA LEU A 102 -16.76 -21.87 -8.59
C LEU A 102 -17.95 -21.65 -9.54
N ASN A 103 -17.72 -20.99 -10.68
CA ASN A 103 -18.82 -20.64 -11.60
C ASN A 103 -19.32 -21.88 -12.36
N ASN A 104 -18.39 -22.77 -12.74
CA ASN A 104 -18.73 -24.03 -13.39
C ASN A 104 -18.69 -25.17 -12.38
N PRO A 105 -19.67 -26.09 -12.41
CA PRO A 105 -19.68 -27.23 -11.51
C PRO A 105 -18.54 -28.21 -11.84
N ILE A 106 -18.04 -28.85 -10.79
CA ILE A 106 -17.19 -30.03 -10.94
C ILE A 106 -18.10 -31.22 -11.20
N ILE A 107 -17.93 -31.84 -12.35
CA ILE A 107 -18.65 -33.04 -12.72
C ILE A 107 -17.84 -34.28 -12.23
N VAL A 108 -18.49 -35.14 -11.47
CA VAL A 108 -17.91 -36.39 -11.01
C VAL A 108 -18.80 -37.53 -11.53
N GLU A 109 -18.29 -38.24 -12.49
CA GLU A 109 -19.00 -39.36 -13.13
C GLU A 109 -19.28 -40.48 -12.13
N ALA A 110 -20.20 -41.39 -12.49
CA ALA A 110 -20.50 -42.56 -11.70
C ALA A 110 -19.24 -43.42 -11.44
N SER A 111 -19.05 -43.86 -10.22
CA SER A 111 -17.91 -44.68 -9.78
C SER A 111 -16.54 -44.07 -10.10
N SER A 112 -16.44 -42.72 -10.10
CA SER A 112 -15.22 -41.98 -10.41
C SER A 112 -14.77 -41.12 -9.27
N LYS A 113 -13.58 -40.52 -9.43
CA LYS A 113 -13.01 -39.54 -8.46
C LYS A 113 -12.63 -38.27 -9.18
N ASN A 114 -12.75 -37.17 -8.48
CA ASN A 114 -12.27 -35.85 -8.92
C ASN A 114 -11.56 -35.14 -7.77
N LYS A 115 -10.70 -34.18 -8.06
CA LYS A 115 -9.97 -33.38 -7.08
C LYS A 115 -10.11 -31.91 -7.44
N ASN A 116 -10.49 -31.12 -6.46
CA ASN A 116 -10.39 -29.66 -6.54
C ASN A 116 -9.51 -29.17 -5.40
N GLU A 117 -8.73 -28.13 -5.64
CA GLU A 117 -7.79 -27.59 -4.67
C GLU A 117 -8.00 -26.08 -4.53
N ILE A 118 -8.43 -25.66 -3.36
CA ILE A 118 -8.55 -24.25 -2.97
C ILE A 118 -7.53 -24.02 -1.87
N LYS A 119 -6.77 -22.93 -1.94
CA LYS A 119 -5.85 -22.56 -0.86
C LYS A 119 -6.49 -21.49 0.02
N ILE A 120 -6.34 -21.64 1.32
CA ILE A 120 -6.78 -20.66 2.32
C ILE A 120 -5.55 -20.24 3.12
N PHE A 121 -5.32 -18.94 3.20
CA PHE A 121 -4.30 -18.33 4.03
C PHE A 121 -4.94 -17.69 5.25
N ALA A 122 -4.35 -17.91 6.41
CA ALA A 122 -4.66 -17.20 7.65
C ALA A 122 -3.33 -16.94 8.35
N ALA A 123 -2.76 -15.76 8.14
CA ALA A 123 -1.40 -15.46 8.56
C ALA A 123 -1.19 -14.00 8.92
N ALA A 124 -0.14 -13.72 9.68
CA ALA A 124 0.40 -12.40 9.85
C ALA A 124 1.04 -11.89 8.54
N LYS A 125 0.95 -10.59 8.28
CA LYS A 125 1.47 -9.96 7.05
C LYS A 125 2.97 -9.66 7.19
N GLU A 126 3.78 -10.69 7.40
CA GLU A 126 5.23 -10.60 7.32
C GLU A 126 5.68 -10.55 5.86
N VAL A 127 6.50 -9.58 5.51
CA VAL A 127 6.90 -9.31 4.12
C VAL A 127 7.58 -10.54 3.48
N GLU A 128 8.56 -11.13 4.17
CA GLU A 128 9.29 -12.29 3.66
C GLU A 128 8.37 -13.50 3.49
N THR A 129 7.48 -13.75 4.45
CA THR A 129 6.51 -14.84 4.41
C THR A 129 5.53 -14.68 3.24
N ILE A 130 5.00 -13.47 3.02
CA ILE A 130 4.07 -13.17 1.93
C ILE A 130 4.76 -13.29 0.57
N ASP A 131 5.98 -12.74 0.41
CA ASP A 131 6.74 -12.84 -0.84
C ASP A 131 7.10 -14.31 -1.17
N ASN A 132 7.46 -15.12 -0.16
CA ASN A 132 7.72 -16.55 -0.34
C ASN A 132 6.46 -17.31 -0.79
N TYR A 133 5.30 -17.07 -0.16
CA TYR A 133 4.05 -17.68 -0.59
C TYR A 133 3.63 -17.23 -2.00
N ALA A 134 3.84 -15.96 -2.34
CA ALA A 134 3.59 -15.47 -3.70
C ALA A 134 4.42 -16.24 -4.73
N ALA A 135 5.70 -16.52 -4.43
CA ALA A 135 6.61 -17.24 -5.30
C ALA A 135 6.30 -18.76 -5.36
N ASP A 136 6.19 -19.42 -4.20
CA ASP A 136 6.02 -20.87 -4.09
C ASP A 136 4.71 -21.37 -4.72
N TYR A 137 3.63 -20.63 -4.46
CA TYR A 137 2.30 -20.96 -4.99
C TYR A 137 1.97 -20.19 -6.27
N LYS A 138 2.89 -19.34 -6.75
CA LYS A 138 2.72 -18.51 -7.95
C LYS A 138 1.44 -17.67 -7.89
N ILE A 139 1.15 -17.07 -6.72
CA ILE A 139 -0.03 -16.23 -6.52
C ILE A 139 0.33 -14.83 -7.01
N ASN A 140 -0.35 -14.38 -8.06
CA ASN A 140 -0.06 -13.10 -8.67
C ASN A 140 -0.43 -11.94 -7.76
N LYS A 141 0.49 -10.96 -7.64
CA LYS A 141 0.30 -9.74 -6.83
C LYS A 141 -0.12 -10.02 -5.37
N PHE A 142 0.32 -11.14 -4.80
CA PHE A 142 -0.03 -11.48 -3.41
C PHE A 142 0.68 -10.54 -2.41
N ASP A 143 1.77 -9.94 -2.79
CA ASP A 143 2.48 -8.92 -2.01
C ASP A 143 1.66 -7.64 -1.78
N LEU A 144 0.59 -7.41 -2.58
CA LEU A 144 -0.35 -6.30 -2.38
C LEU A 144 -1.28 -6.49 -1.17
N VAL A 145 -1.27 -7.63 -0.48
CA VAL A 145 -1.94 -7.77 0.83
C VAL A 145 -1.34 -6.84 1.89
N ILE A 146 -0.08 -6.43 1.67
CA ILE A 146 0.57 -5.39 2.44
C ILE A 146 0.33 -4.08 1.70
N ASP A 147 -0.40 -3.18 2.33
CA ASP A 147 -0.71 -1.88 1.75
C ASP A 147 0.52 -0.96 1.76
N TRP A 148 1.39 -1.14 0.76
CA TRP A 148 2.57 -0.29 0.57
C TRP A 148 2.25 1.17 0.25
N GLY A 149 0.99 1.47 -0.09
CA GLY A 149 0.52 2.78 -0.48
C GLY A 149 0.92 3.20 -1.89
N TRP A 150 0.55 4.43 -2.25
CA TRP A 150 0.79 4.97 -3.58
C TRP A 150 2.27 5.03 -3.98
N PHE A 151 3.17 5.14 -3.00
CA PHE A 151 4.61 5.15 -3.23
C PHE A 151 5.25 3.75 -3.13
N TYR A 152 4.52 2.68 -3.53
CA TYR A 152 4.98 1.29 -3.51
C TYR A 152 6.43 1.12 -3.97
N PHE A 153 6.80 1.75 -5.10
CA PHE A 153 8.14 1.68 -5.69
C PHE A 153 9.26 2.30 -4.82
N PHE A 154 8.92 3.10 -3.82
CA PHE A 154 9.84 3.58 -2.78
C PHE A 154 9.70 2.80 -1.47
N THR A 155 8.47 2.53 -1.06
CA THR A 155 8.16 1.94 0.25
C THR A 155 8.70 0.53 0.37
N LYS A 156 8.46 -0.34 -0.62
CA LYS A 156 8.92 -1.73 -0.59
C LYS A 156 10.46 -1.86 -0.65
N PRO A 157 11.19 -1.18 -1.55
CA PRO A 157 12.66 -1.18 -1.51
C PRO A 157 13.25 -0.61 -0.22
N LEU A 158 12.66 0.45 0.34
CA LEU A 158 13.08 1.01 1.62
C LEU A 158 12.96 -0.01 2.76
N PHE A 159 11.89 -0.80 2.77
CA PHE A 159 11.73 -1.88 3.73
C PHE A 159 12.91 -2.86 3.67
N PHE A 160 13.28 -3.34 2.49
CA PHE A 160 14.40 -4.26 2.34
C PHE A 160 15.74 -3.66 2.78
N VAL A 161 15.95 -2.37 2.54
CA VAL A 161 17.17 -1.69 3.03
C VAL A 161 17.19 -1.64 4.55
N ILE A 162 16.07 -1.32 5.20
CA ILE A 162 15.98 -1.28 6.66
C ILE A 162 16.10 -2.68 7.25
N ASP A 163 15.47 -3.67 6.67
CA ASP A 163 15.59 -5.07 7.09
C ASP A 163 17.04 -5.57 7.01
N TYR A 164 17.73 -5.23 5.92
CA TYR A 164 19.18 -5.50 5.79
C TYR A 164 19.99 -4.84 6.90
N LEU A 165 19.72 -3.55 7.18
CA LEU A 165 20.41 -2.82 8.25
C LEU A 165 20.05 -3.36 9.63
N PHE A 166 18.82 -3.86 9.81
CA PHE A 166 18.41 -4.55 11.03
C PHE A 166 19.17 -5.87 11.20
N LYS A 167 19.24 -6.71 10.16
CA LYS A 167 20.01 -7.97 10.18
C LYS A 167 21.49 -7.73 10.50
N PHE A 168 22.04 -6.58 10.11
CA PHE A 168 23.42 -6.17 10.43
C PHE A 168 23.57 -5.65 11.86
N SER A 169 22.66 -4.81 12.35
CA SER A 169 22.77 -4.09 13.64
C SER A 169 22.09 -4.82 14.81
N GLY A 170 21.17 -5.77 14.53
CA GLY A 170 20.35 -6.44 15.51
C GLY A 170 19.30 -5.54 16.19
N ASN A 171 19.11 -4.28 15.71
CA ASN A 171 18.20 -3.32 16.31
C ASN A 171 17.55 -2.41 15.28
N PHE A 172 16.21 -2.41 15.18
CA PHE A 172 15.48 -1.56 14.26
C PHE A 172 15.68 -0.07 14.49
N GLY A 173 15.81 0.38 15.73
CA GLY A 173 16.10 1.78 16.05
C GLY A 173 17.42 2.25 15.42
N ILE A 174 18.47 1.43 15.53
CA ILE A 174 19.77 1.69 14.89
C ILE A 174 19.61 1.68 13.35
N ALA A 175 18.89 0.71 12.80
CA ALA A 175 18.64 0.63 11.35
C ALA A 175 17.94 1.88 10.82
N ILE A 176 16.92 2.40 11.53
CA ILE A 176 16.21 3.65 11.19
C ILE A 176 17.16 4.86 11.23
N VAL A 177 18.03 4.95 12.23
CA VAL A 177 19.03 6.04 12.32
C VAL A 177 20.01 5.95 11.15
N LEU A 178 20.52 4.76 10.83
CA LEU A 178 21.46 4.55 9.74
C LEU A 178 20.85 4.91 8.36
N ILE A 179 19.64 4.46 8.08
CA ILE A 179 18.97 4.81 6.81
C ILE A 179 18.69 6.32 6.72
N THR A 180 18.28 6.93 7.84
CA THR A 180 18.05 8.38 7.89
C THR A 180 19.33 9.16 7.61
N LEU A 181 20.46 8.71 8.17
CA LEU A 181 21.78 9.29 7.93
C LEU A 181 22.18 9.14 6.46
N ALA A 182 22.01 7.94 5.89
CA ALA A 182 22.31 7.67 4.47
C ALA A 182 21.49 8.58 3.54
N ILE A 183 20.19 8.73 3.80
CA ILE A 183 19.31 9.62 3.03
C ILE A 183 19.78 11.08 3.16
N ARG A 184 20.16 11.53 4.36
CA ARG A 184 20.70 12.89 4.56
C ARG A 184 22.00 13.14 3.82
N ILE A 185 22.91 12.15 3.79
CA ILE A 185 24.15 12.23 3.02
C ILE A 185 23.83 12.31 1.52
N LEU A 186 22.91 11.49 1.02
CA LEU A 186 22.49 11.52 -0.38
C LEU A 186 21.93 12.89 -0.80
N PHE A 187 21.10 13.51 0.05
CA PHE A 187 20.49 14.81 -0.22
C PHE A 187 21.35 16.01 0.22
N PHE A 188 22.54 15.78 0.79
CA PHE A 188 23.42 16.86 1.25
C PHE A 188 23.77 17.88 0.17
N PRO A 189 24.14 17.51 -1.08
CA PRO A 189 24.45 18.51 -2.12
C PRO A 189 23.26 19.40 -2.45
N LEU A 190 22.04 18.84 -2.48
CA LEU A 190 20.81 19.57 -2.72
C LEU A 190 20.49 20.53 -1.56
N ALA A 191 20.65 20.06 -0.32
CA ALA A 191 20.46 20.89 0.87
C ALA A 191 21.46 22.06 0.89
N ASN A 192 22.74 21.79 0.59
CA ASN A 192 23.78 22.82 0.53
C ASN A 192 23.48 23.89 -0.52
N TYR A 193 23.00 23.48 -1.71
CA TYR A 193 22.56 24.42 -2.76
C TYR A 193 21.42 25.31 -2.25
N SER A 194 20.42 24.72 -1.59
CA SER A 194 19.30 25.46 -1.03
C SER A 194 19.71 26.43 0.05
N PHE A 195 20.57 26.03 1.01
CA PHE A 195 21.09 26.92 2.05
C PHE A 195 21.87 28.10 1.47
N LYS A 196 22.69 27.87 0.43
CA LYS A 196 23.40 28.96 -0.27
C LYS A 196 22.41 29.94 -0.93
N SER A 197 21.33 29.45 -1.53
CA SER A 197 20.29 30.30 -2.13
C SER A 197 19.52 31.08 -1.07
N MET A 198 19.17 30.44 0.05
CA MET A 198 18.53 31.11 1.18
C MET A 198 19.41 32.19 1.80
N ALA A 199 20.72 31.96 1.93
CA ALA A 199 21.67 32.96 2.43
C ALA A 199 21.71 34.17 1.51
N LYS A 200 21.73 33.98 0.18
CA LYS A 200 21.65 35.10 -0.78
C LYS A 200 20.35 35.86 -0.66
N MET A 201 19.22 35.13 -0.54
CA MET A 201 17.91 35.77 -0.36
C MET A 201 17.83 36.60 0.91
N LYS A 202 18.45 36.12 2.02
CA LYS A 202 18.53 36.87 3.27
C LYS A 202 19.37 38.15 3.12
N ALA A 203 20.42 38.13 2.32
CA ALA A 203 21.20 39.31 2.01
C ALA A 203 20.45 40.39 1.22
N LEU A 204 19.43 39.97 0.44
CA LEU A 204 18.56 40.89 -0.32
C LEU A 204 17.39 41.46 0.51
N GLN A 205 17.21 40.99 1.73
CA GLN A 205 16.10 41.40 2.59
C GLN A 205 15.95 42.93 2.76
N PRO A 206 17.03 43.72 2.98
CA PRO A 206 16.90 45.18 3.09
C PRO A 206 16.36 45.84 1.82
N GLU A 207 16.78 45.37 0.63
CA GLU A 207 16.29 45.87 -0.66
C GLU A 207 14.82 45.51 -0.88
N MET A 208 14.43 44.30 -0.48
CA MET A 208 13.05 43.83 -0.54
C MET A 208 12.13 44.68 0.37
N VAL A 209 12.60 45.08 1.58
CA VAL A 209 11.87 45.95 2.46
C VAL A 209 11.70 47.33 1.83
N ARG A 210 12.77 47.89 1.27
CA ARG A 210 12.74 49.17 0.56
C ARG A 210 11.73 49.15 -0.61
N LEU A 211 11.73 48.11 -1.44
CA LEU A 211 10.75 47.97 -2.55
C LEU A 211 9.32 47.89 -2.04
N LYS A 212 9.08 47.22 -0.92
CA LYS A 212 7.75 47.15 -0.29
C LYS A 212 7.30 48.54 0.21
N ASP A 213 8.21 49.32 0.75
CA ASP A 213 7.90 50.66 1.25
C ASP A 213 7.62 51.64 0.11
N VAL A 214 8.34 51.56 -0.99
CA VAL A 214 8.15 52.40 -2.17
C VAL A 214 6.86 52.11 -2.93
N HIS A 215 6.47 50.82 -2.98
CA HIS A 215 5.32 50.36 -3.78
C HIS A 215 4.17 49.82 -2.93
N LYS A 216 3.91 50.43 -1.75
CA LYS A 216 2.87 49.99 -0.80
C LYS A 216 1.47 49.89 -1.43
N ASP A 217 1.14 50.80 -2.35
CA ASP A 217 -0.18 50.94 -2.93
C ASP A 217 -0.30 50.24 -4.30
N ASP A 218 0.81 49.80 -4.91
CA ASP A 218 0.83 49.14 -6.20
C ASP A 218 1.43 47.71 -6.12
N LYS A 219 0.58 46.77 -5.78
CA LYS A 219 0.99 45.35 -5.63
C LYS A 219 1.55 44.74 -6.90
N VAL A 220 1.06 45.16 -8.07
CA VAL A 220 1.50 44.64 -9.37
C VAL A 220 2.93 45.07 -9.66
N LYS A 221 3.20 46.37 -9.46
CA LYS A 221 4.53 46.94 -9.65
C LYS A 221 5.52 46.40 -8.63
N LEU A 222 5.10 46.25 -7.38
CA LEU A 222 5.92 45.58 -6.35
C LEU A 222 6.35 44.20 -6.77
N GLN A 223 5.44 43.36 -7.29
CA GLN A 223 5.73 42.02 -7.73
C GLN A 223 6.69 42.01 -8.93
N GLN A 224 6.54 42.94 -9.87
CA GLN A 224 7.44 43.09 -11.03
C GLN A 224 8.85 43.46 -10.58
N GLU A 225 8.99 44.46 -9.72
CA GLU A 225 10.29 44.91 -9.21
C GLU A 225 10.98 43.82 -8.35
N MET A 226 10.21 43.10 -7.53
CA MET A 226 10.72 41.95 -6.76
C MET A 226 11.27 40.85 -7.70
N MET A 227 10.53 40.52 -8.78
CA MET A 227 10.99 39.54 -9.76
C MET A 227 12.21 40.02 -10.56
N ALA A 228 12.28 41.33 -10.86
CA ALA A 228 13.44 41.95 -11.50
C ALA A 228 14.67 41.88 -10.58
N LEU A 229 14.52 42.16 -9.28
CA LEU A 229 15.57 42.03 -8.28
C LEU A 229 16.09 40.58 -8.20
N TYR A 230 15.22 39.57 -8.12
CA TYR A 230 15.62 38.16 -8.10
C TYR A 230 16.36 37.75 -9.37
N LYS A 231 15.92 38.20 -10.53
CA LYS A 231 16.62 37.95 -11.82
C LYS A 231 17.99 38.60 -11.85
N LYS A 232 18.10 39.87 -11.42
CA LYS A 232 19.36 40.64 -11.37
C LYS A 232 20.40 39.96 -10.50
N GLU A 233 19.99 39.52 -9.31
CA GLU A 233 20.87 38.88 -8.33
C GLU A 233 21.01 37.37 -8.55
N LYS A 234 20.41 36.81 -9.60
CA LYS A 234 20.45 35.36 -9.96
C LYS A 234 20.04 34.47 -8.78
N VAL A 235 19.01 34.87 -8.05
CA VAL A 235 18.44 34.12 -6.92
C VAL A 235 17.07 33.62 -7.29
N ASN A 236 16.85 32.34 -7.05
CA ASN A 236 15.52 31.74 -7.26
C ASN A 236 14.83 31.54 -5.89
N PRO A 237 13.71 32.20 -5.64
CA PRO A 237 13.00 32.08 -4.35
C PRO A 237 12.49 30.65 -4.08
N ALA A 238 12.18 29.88 -5.13
CA ALA A 238 11.72 28.50 -4.98
C ALA A 238 12.84 27.51 -4.60
N SER A 239 14.13 27.90 -4.77
CA SER A 239 15.25 26.98 -4.45
C SER A 239 15.36 26.67 -2.96
N GLY A 240 14.84 27.54 -2.08
CA GLY A 240 14.86 27.35 -0.64
C GLY A 240 13.95 26.19 -0.17
N CYS A 241 12.81 26.00 -0.81
CA CYS A 241 11.85 24.96 -0.44
C CYS A 241 12.06 23.63 -1.23
N LEU A 242 12.88 23.64 -2.28
CA LEU A 242 13.09 22.49 -3.17
C LEU A 242 13.51 21.20 -2.43
N PRO A 243 14.48 21.22 -1.47
CA PRO A 243 14.84 20.02 -0.72
C PRO A 243 13.65 19.41 0.04
N VAL A 244 12.84 20.25 0.66
CA VAL A 244 11.66 19.80 1.42
C VAL A 244 10.66 19.10 0.48
N LEU A 245 10.37 19.70 -0.67
CA LEU A 245 9.43 19.12 -1.65
C LEU A 245 9.91 17.76 -2.18
N ILE A 246 11.21 17.61 -2.43
CA ILE A 246 11.77 16.33 -2.88
C ILE A 246 11.80 15.31 -1.73
N GLN A 247 11.98 15.77 -0.49
CA GLN A 247 12.07 14.90 0.68
C GLN A 247 10.71 14.40 1.17
N ILE A 248 9.60 15.10 0.86
CA ILE A 248 8.24 14.71 1.29
C ILE A 248 7.89 13.26 0.91
N PRO A 249 8.08 12.79 -0.34
CA PRO A 249 7.78 11.38 -0.69
C PRO A 249 8.58 10.37 0.14
N PHE A 250 9.83 10.67 0.46
CA PHE A 250 10.67 9.79 1.30
C PHE A 250 10.16 9.73 2.75
N PHE A 251 9.72 10.85 3.32
CA PHE A 251 9.12 10.85 4.64
C PHE A 251 7.83 10.03 4.68
N PHE A 252 6.95 10.21 3.68
CA PHE A 252 5.74 9.42 3.58
C PHE A 252 6.04 7.93 3.40
N ALA A 253 7.03 7.56 2.58
CA ALA A 253 7.42 6.16 2.38
C ALA A 253 7.96 5.54 3.68
N ILE A 254 8.84 6.23 4.41
CA ILE A 254 9.35 5.75 5.71
C ILE A 254 8.21 5.64 6.72
N TYR A 255 7.37 6.67 6.82
CA TYR A 255 6.24 6.67 7.74
C TYR A 255 5.28 5.51 7.45
N LYS A 256 4.86 5.35 6.18
CA LYS A 256 3.99 4.25 5.73
C LYS A 256 4.61 2.91 6.07
N MET A 257 5.88 2.71 5.71
CA MET A 257 6.60 1.47 5.98
C MET A 257 6.65 1.14 7.49
N LEU A 258 7.03 2.10 8.34
CA LEU A 258 7.06 1.91 9.79
C LEU A 258 5.67 1.61 10.37
N PHE A 259 4.64 2.15 9.75
CA PHE A 259 3.27 1.97 10.20
C PHE A 259 2.70 0.58 9.87
N ILE A 260 3.01 0.06 8.67
CA ILE A 260 2.43 -1.21 8.18
C ILE A 260 3.27 -2.44 8.51
N SER A 261 4.59 -2.27 8.77
CA SER A 261 5.48 -3.41 8.99
C SER A 261 5.26 -4.04 10.35
N LEU A 262 4.95 -5.33 10.34
CA LEU A 262 4.83 -6.13 11.56
C LEU A 262 6.21 -6.33 12.21
N GLU A 263 7.24 -6.52 11.40
CA GLU A 263 8.62 -6.82 11.81
C GLU A 263 9.23 -5.73 12.70
N MET A 264 8.74 -4.50 12.60
CA MET A 264 9.25 -3.36 13.37
C MET A 264 8.58 -3.18 14.75
N ARG A 265 7.71 -4.11 15.15
CA ARG A 265 7.02 -4.08 16.44
C ARG A 265 7.70 -4.89 17.55
N HIS A 266 8.85 -5.47 17.29
CA HIS A 266 9.62 -6.24 18.27
C HIS A 266 10.62 -5.39 19.05
#